data_859d2eaba3cbb2f635c66f3c65e2f7d3
#
_entry.id   859d2eaba3cbb2f635c66f3c65e2f7d3
#
_cell.length_a   1.000
_cell.length_b   1.000
_cell.length_c   1.000
_cell.angle_alpha   90.00
_cell.angle_beta   90.00
_cell.angle_gamma   90.00
#
_symmetry.space_group_name_H-M   'P 1'
#
loop_
_entity.id
_entity.type
_entity.pdbx_description
1 polymer ?
#
loop_
_entity_poly.entity_id
_entity_poly.type
_entity_poly.pdbx_seq_one_letter_code
_entity_poly.pdbx_strand_id
1 'polypeptide(L)'
;MHSILTLEEICKKIKEKMCFVSHDIKLERKIGSETTSYDNYYALENGRKIKISHQKYEAPEIMFTKQFDIERNGGIHKCIFDTIMKTDENLHDTFFKNIILTGNNIKFPGFGSRLQKEMKRMVSMTIFGNKR
;
A
#
# COMPACT_ATOMS: atom_id res chain seq x y z
N MET A 1 -11.27 -35.17 -5.50
CA MET A 1 -9.92 -34.71 -5.91
C MET A 1 -9.65 -33.39 -5.22
N HIS A 2 -8.73 -33.38 -4.27
CA HIS A 2 -8.27 -32.11 -3.72
C HIS A 2 -7.29 -31.50 -4.73
N SER A 3 -7.69 -30.38 -5.34
CA SER A 3 -6.82 -29.57 -6.15
C SER A 3 -5.70 -29.01 -5.25
N ILE A 4 -4.46 -29.43 -5.49
CA ILE A 4 -3.29 -28.84 -4.81
C ILE A 4 -3.22 -27.37 -5.25
N LEU A 5 -3.38 -26.45 -4.32
CA LEU A 5 -3.24 -25.03 -4.59
C LEU A 5 -1.81 -24.73 -5.08
N THR A 6 -1.71 -23.93 -6.11
CA THR A 6 -0.41 -23.43 -6.57
C THR A 6 0.19 -22.47 -5.54
N LEU A 7 1.49 -22.25 -5.59
CA LEU A 7 2.16 -21.28 -4.73
C LEU A 7 1.56 -19.88 -4.87
N GLU A 8 1.20 -19.49 -6.09
CA GLU A 8 0.53 -18.19 -6.36
C GLU A 8 -0.83 -18.06 -5.68
N GLU A 9 -1.63 -19.12 -5.72
CA GLU A 9 -2.93 -19.14 -5.05
C GLU A 9 -2.81 -19.06 -3.53
N ILE A 10 -1.82 -19.73 -2.95
CA ILE A 10 -1.51 -19.65 -1.52
C ILE A 10 -1.09 -18.24 -1.16
N CYS A 11 -0.16 -17.63 -1.90
CA CYS A 11 0.29 -16.27 -1.69
C CYS A 11 -0.86 -15.27 -1.81
N LYS A 12 -1.75 -15.45 -2.79
CA LYS A 12 -2.94 -14.61 -2.94
C LYS A 12 -3.86 -14.70 -1.73
N LYS A 13 -4.14 -15.90 -1.23
CA LYS A 13 -4.97 -16.10 -0.03
C LYS A 13 -4.35 -15.48 1.21
N ILE A 14 -3.03 -15.64 1.42
CA ILE A 14 -2.31 -15.00 2.53
C ILE A 14 -2.40 -13.48 2.42
N LYS A 15 -2.14 -12.92 1.25
CA LYS A 15 -2.22 -11.50 0.97
C LYS A 15 -3.59 -10.93 1.29
N GLU A 16 -4.65 -11.55 0.80
CA GLU A 16 -6.04 -11.09 1.00
C GLU A 16 -6.49 -11.20 2.46
N LYS A 17 -6.03 -12.24 3.18
CA LYS A 17 -6.46 -12.52 4.56
C LYS A 17 -5.68 -11.76 5.62
N MET A 18 -4.38 -11.52 5.41
CA MET A 18 -3.47 -11.12 6.47
C MET A 18 -2.78 -9.79 6.24
N CYS A 19 -2.68 -9.30 4.99
CA CYS A 19 -1.97 -8.07 4.69
C CYS A 19 -2.82 -6.83 4.89
N PHE A 20 -2.15 -5.73 5.19
CA PHE A 20 -2.75 -4.40 5.35
C PHE A 20 -1.76 -3.31 4.94
N VAL A 21 -2.26 -2.15 4.56
CA VAL A 21 -1.44 -0.97 4.27
C VAL A 21 -1.21 -0.20 5.56
N SER A 22 0.05 -0.04 5.94
CA SER A 22 0.41 0.76 7.11
C SER A 22 0.14 2.24 6.88
N HIS A 23 -0.36 2.92 7.91
CA HIS A 23 -0.47 4.37 7.92
C HIS A 23 0.91 5.04 8.13
N ASP A 24 1.78 4.42 8.91
CA ASP A 24 3.17 4.83 9.16
C ASP A 24 4.10 3.62 9.16
N ILE A 25 4.72 3.35 8.02
CA ILE A 25 5.59 2.18 7.85
C ILE A 25 6.81 2.19 8.78
N LYS A 26 7.32 3.35 9.14
CA LYS A 26 8.47 3.44 10.07
C LYS A 26 8.08 2.98 11.47
N LEU A 27 6.90 3.37 11.92
CA LEU A 27 6.36 2.92 13.19
C LEU A 27 6.07 1.41 13.19
N GLU A 28 5.46 0.90 12.10
CA GLU A 28 5.20 -0.54 11.97
C GLU A 28 6.48 -1.37 12.00
N ARG A 29 7.52 -0.94 11.29
CA ARG A 29 8.83 -1.59 11.30
C ARG A 29 9.46 -1.60 12.68
N LYS A 30 9.36 -0.49 13.42
CA LYS A 30 9.84 -0.40 14.78
C LYS A 30 9.11 -1.38 15.70
N ILE A 31 7.79 -1.37 15.71
CA ILE A 31 6.98 -2.30 16.51
C ILE A 31 7.29 -3.75 16.13
N GLY A 32 7.36 -4.05 14.84
CA GLY A 32 7.65 -5.41 14.36
C GLY A 32 9.05 -5.91 14.69
N SER A 33 10.04 -5.01 14.85
CA SER A 33 11.39 -5.39 15.26
C SER A 33 11.53 -5.57 16.78
N GLU A 34 10.71 -4.88 17.57
CA GLU A 34 10.76 -4.88 19.04
C GLU A 34 9.77 -5.85 19.68
N THR A 35 8.77 -6.32 18.93
CA THR A 35 7.69 -7.15 19.46
C THR A 35 7.30 -8.30 18.51
N THR A 36 6.54 -9.26 19.02
CA THR A 36 5.93 -10.34 18.26
C THR A 36 4.45 -10.07 17.92
N SER A 37 4.01 -8.82 18.05
CA SER A 37 2.59 -8.44 17.88
C SER A 37 2.04 -8.75 16.49
N TYR A 38 2.89 -8.77 15.46
CA TYR A 38 2.51 -9.10 14.09
C TYR A 38 2.64 -10.58 13.74
N ASP A 39 3.20 -11.40 14.62
CA ASP A 39 3.41 -12.82 14.37
C ASP A 39 2.08 -13.57 14.28
N ASN A 40 1.80 -14.12 13.12
CA ASN A 40 0.64 -14.98 12.89
C ASN A 40 1.05 -16.19 12.06
N TYR A 41 0.23 -17.22 12.12
CA TYR A 41 0.45 -18.45 11.38
C TYR A 41 -0.68 -18.69 10.39
N TYR A 42 -0.31 -18.93 9.14
CA TYR A 42 -1.22 -19.37 8.09
C TYR A 42 -1.13 -20.90 7.97
N ALA A 43 -2.27 -21.59 8.13
CA ALA A 43 -2.34 -23.04 8.00
C ALA A 43 -2.52 -23.43 6.53
N LEU A 44 -1.64 -24.27 6.01
CA LEU A 44 -1.75 -24.90 4.71
C LEU A 44 -2.69 -26.11 4.78
N GLU A 45 -3.22 -26.54 3.64
CA GLU A 45 -4.13 -27.69 3.52
C GLU A 45 -3.49 -29.01 4.01
N ASN A 46 -2.17 -29.13 3.92
CA ASN A 46 -1.41 -30.27 4.43
C ASN A 46 -1.13 -30.25 5.95
N GLY A 47 -1.74 -29.30 6.67
CA GLY A 47 -1.55 -29.13 8.12
C GLY A 47 -0.29 -28.38 8.54
N ARG A 48 0.61 -28.06 7.61
CA ARG A 48 1.79 -27.23 7.91
C ARG A 48 1.38 -25.79 8.14
N LYS A 49 2.08 -25.11 9.04
CA LYS A 49 1.85 -23.69 9.35
C LYS A 49 3.01 -22.86 8.88
N ILE A 50 2.72 -21.74 8.19
CA ILE A 50 3.70 -20.75 7.79
C ILE A 50 3.57 -19.55 8.72
N LYS A 51 4.68 -19.12 9.31
CA LYS A 51 4.74 -17.88 10.09
C LYS A 51 4.76 -16.68 9.15
N ILE A 52 3.83 -15.77 9.35
CA ILE A 52 3.73 -14.49 8.65
C ILE A 52 3.81 -13.38 9.70
N SER A 53 4.73 -12.45 9.54
CA SER A 53 4.95 -11.34 10.47
C SER A 53 5.04 -10.01 9.71
N HIS A 54 6.25 -9.47 9.52
CA HIS A 54 6.49 -8.21 8.81
C HIS A 54 5.99 -8.20 7.36
N GLN A 55 5.88 -9.36 6.72
CA GLN A 55 5.33 -9.48 5.37
C GLN A 55 3.92 -8.88 5.24
N LYS A 56 3.15 -8.86 6.33
CA LYS A 56 1.77 -8.33 6.35
C LYS A 56 1.69 -6.86 5.92
N TYR A 57 2.65 -6.05 6.31
CA TYR A 57 2.70 -4.62 5.99
C TYR A 57 3.77 -4.27 4.95
N GLU A 58 4.85 -5.06 4.85
CA GLU A 58 5.90 -4.80 3.85
C GLU A 58 5.43 -5.10 2.42
N ALA A 59 4.67 -6.17 2.21
CA ALA A 59 4.21 -6.54 0.88
C ALA A 59 3.31 -5.45 0.26
N PRO A 60 2.27 -4.92 0.91
CA PRO A 60 1.48 -3.82 0.38
C PRO A 60 2.23 -2.48 0.30
N GLU A 61 3.27 -2.27 1.10
CA GLU A 61 4.06 -1.03 1.10
C GLU A 61 4.73 -0.75 -0.25
N ILE A 62 5.00 -1.78 -1.06
CA ILE A 62 5.56 -1.61 -2.41
C ILE A 62 4.72 -0.68 -3.30
N MET A 63 3.42 -0.58 -3.07
CA MET A 63 2.54 0.32 -3.82
C MET A 63 2.81 1.80 -3.52
N PHE A 64 3.47 2.10 -2.40
CA PHE A 64 3.75 3.45 -1.93
C PHE A 64 5.24 3.82 -1.94
N THR A 65 6.12 2.92 -2.38
CA THR A 65 7.57 3.13 -2.35
C THR A 65 8.19 3.13 -3.74
N LYS A 66 9.39 3.74 -3.84
CA LYS A 66 10.20 3.76 -5.07
C LYS A 66 10.93 2.45 -5.36
N GLN A 67 10.97 1.53 -4.42
CA GLN A 67 11.96 0.45 -4.36
C GLN A 67 11.84 -0.57 -5.50
N PHE A 68 10.68 -0.68 -6.13
CA PHE A 68 10.41 -1.70 -7.14
C PHE A 68 10.04 -1.13 -8.52
N ASP A 69 9.99 0.18 -8.67
CA ASP A 69 9.65 0.81 -9.93
C ASP A 69 10.72 1.81 -10.36
N ILE A 70 11.68 1.30 -11.12
CA ILE A 70 12.82 2.07 -11.65
C ILE A 70 12.33 3.16 -12.62
N GLU A 71 11.19 2.94 -13.29
CA GLU A 71 10.65 3.85 -14.31
C GLU A 71 9.61 4.84 -13.78
N ARG A 72 8.93 4.52 -12.67
CA ARG A 72 7.82 5.29 -12.12
C ARG A 72 8.13 5.92 -10.76
N ASN A 73 9.01 6.78 -10.71
CA ASN A 73 9.34 7.79 -9.66
C ASN A 73 8.46 7.88 -8.38
N GLY A 74 8.10 6.77 -7.69
CA GLY A 74 7.72 6.90 -6.30
C GLY A 74 6.30 6.56 -5.87
N GLY A 75 5.76 5.42 -6.27
CA GLY A 75 4.51 4.89 -5.74
C GLY A 75 3.23 5.48 -6.35
N ILE A 76 2.09 4.83 -6.06
CA ILE A 76 0.79 5.14 -6.69
C ILE A 76 0.34 6.59 -6.41
N HIS A 77 0.57 7.10 -5.20
CA HIS A 77 0.21 8.47 -4.84
C HIS A 77 0.94 9.51 -5.71
N LYS A 78 2.22 9.26 -6.03
CA LYS A 78 2.96 10.14 -6.90
C LYS A 78 2.47 10.08 -8.35
N CYS A 79 2.14 8.90 -8.85
CA CYS A 79 1.55 8.75 -10.18
C CYS A 79 0.23 9.53 -10.31
N ILE A 80 -0.64 9.44 -9.31
CA ILE A 80 -1.91 10.17 -9.28
C ILE A 80 -1.63 11.69 -9.24
N PHE A 81 -0.76 12.13 -8.35
CA PHE A 81 -0.40 13.54 -8.21
C PHE A 81 0.16 14.10 -9.53
N ASP A 82 1.17 13.47 -10.10
CA ASP A 82 1.82 13.90 -11.33
C ASP A 82 0.85 13.93 -12.52
N THR A 83 -0.12 12.99 -12.55
CA THR A 83 -1.16 12.95 -13.59
C THR A 83 -2.10 14.16 -13.46
N ILE A 84 -2.54 14.48 -12.24
CA ILE A 84 -3.39 15.65 -12.00
C ILE A 84 -2.64 16.94 -12.36
N MET A 85 -1.37 17.06 -11.94
CA MET A 85 -0.57 18.25 -12.20
C MET A 85 -0.26 18.50 -13.69
N LYS A 86 -0.45 17.52 -14.56
CA LYS A 86 -0.35 17.69 -16.02
C LYS A 86 -1.62 18.22 -16.67
N THR A 87 -2.72 18.33 -15.93
CA THR A 87 -3.98 18.92 -16.42
C THR A 87 -4.01 20.42 -16.21
N ASP A 88 -5.04 21.09 -16.73
CA ASP A 88 -5.22 22.52 -16.51
C ASP A 88 -5.36 22.84 -15.01
N GLU A 89 -4.69 23.90 -14.56
CA GLU A 89 -4.64 24.32 -13.16
C GLU A 89 -6.03 24.50 -12.53
N ASN A 90 -6.98 25.02 -13.31
CA ASN A 90 -8.38 25.20 -12.88
C ASN A 90 -9.10 23.89 -12.52
N LEU A 91 -8.60 22.74 -12.98
CA LEU A 91 -9.19 21.41 -12.73
C LEU A 91 -8.54 20.68 -11.55
N HIS A 92 -7.38 21.13 -11.07
CA HIS A 92 -6.62 20.43 -10.03
C HIS A 92 -7.46 20.18 -8.77
N ASP A 93 -8.13 21.21 -8.25
CA ASP A 93 -8.95 21.11 -7.04
C ASP A 93 -10.10 20.12 -7.22
N THR A 94 -10.74 20.12 -8.38
CA THR A 94 -11.81 19.18 -8.72
C THR A 94 -11.30 17.75 -8.76
N PHE A 95 -10.15 17.49 -9.39
CA PHE A 95 -9.60 16.15 -9.47
C PHE A 95 -9.09 15.64 -8.13
N PHE A 96 -8.42 16.46 -7.32
CA PHE A 96 -7.98 16.07 -5.98
C PHE A 96 -9.14 15.71 -5.05
N LYS A 97 -10.31 16.34 -5.22
CA LYS A 97 -11.52 16.05 -4.44
C LYS A 97 -12.29 14.82 -4.91
N ASN A 98 -12.08 14.37 -6.14
CA ASN A 98 -12.88 13.35 -6.79
C ASN A 98 -12.05 12.15 -7.28
N ILE A 99 -11.18 11.60 -6.42
CA ILE A 99 -10.41 10.40 -6.71
C ILE A 99 -11.27 9.18 -6.37
N ILE A 100 -11.60 8.38 -7.38
CA ILE A 100 -12.37 7.15 -7.22
C ILE A 100 -11.41 5.96 -7.22
N LEU A 101 -11.51 5.11 -6.19
CA LEU A 101 -10.71 3.91 -6.03
C LEU A 101 -11.53 2.67 -6.40
N THR A 102 -10.98 1.81 -7.25
CA THR A 102 -11.58 0.54 -7.65
C THR A 102 -10.51 -0.54 -7.84
N GLY A 103 -10.91 -1.80 -7.75
CA GLY A 103 -10.01 -2.95 -7.92
C GLY A 103 -9.71 -3.69 -6.62
N ASN A 104 -8.93 -4.78 -6.72
CA ASN A 104 -8.69 -5.66 -5.57
C ASN A 104 -7.70 -5.06 -4.55
N ASN A 105 -6.71 -4.31 -4.99
CA ASN A 105 -5.68 -3.76 -4.09
C ASN A 105 -6.22 -2.70 -3.13
N ILE A 106 -7.30 -2.02 -3.47
CA ILE A 106 -7.93 -1.06 -2.56
C ILE A 106 -8.63 -1.71 -1.37
N LYS A 107 -8.87 -3.02 -1.45
CA LYS A 107 -9.49 -3.80 -0.36
C LYS A 107 -8.54 -4.05 0.81
N PHE A 108 -7.24 -3.82 0.65
CA PHE A 108 -6.32 -3.87 1.78
C PHE A 108 -6.76 -2.88 2.86
N PRO A 109 -6.95 -3.33 4.11
CA PRO A 109 -7.20 -2.42 5.22
C PRO A 109 -6.14 -1.32 5.26
N GLY A 110 -6.57 -0.07 5.39
CA GLY A 110 -5.67 1.08 5.46
C GLY A 110 -5.26 1.70 4.12
N PHE A 111 -5.61 1.11 2.96
CA PHE A 111 -5.21 1.64 1.66
C PHE A 111 -5.70 3.08 1.43
N GLY A 112 -7.00 3.31 1.58
CA GLY A 112 -7.61 4.63 1.35
C GLY A 112 -7.05 5.71 2.28
N SER A 113 -6.90 5.40 3.56
CA SER A 113 -6.36 6.35 4.55
C SER A 113 -4.89 6.69 4.30
N ARG A 114 -4.08 5.70 3.89
CA ARG A 114 -2.69 5.93 3.52
C ARG A 114 -2.59 6.78 2.26
N LEU A 115 -3.35 6.45 1.23
CA LEU A 115 -3.37 7.23 -0.01
C LEU A 115 -3.75 8.69 0.26
N GLN A 116 -4.80 8.93 1.05
CA GLN A 116 -5.22 10.26 1.43
C GLN A 116 -4.11 11.03 2.18
N LYS A 117 -3.42 10.38 3.10
CA LYS A 117 -2.28 10.97 3.84
C LYS A 117 -1.17 11.40 2.88
N GLU A 118 -0.75 10.51 1.98
CA GLU A 118 0.33 10.80 1.03
C GLU A 118 -0.06 11.89 0.03
N MET A 119 -1.29 11.88 -0.46
CA MET A 119 -1.80 12.92 -1.36
C MET A 119 -1.83 14.30 -0.66
N LYS A 120 -2.36 14.38 0.56
CA LYS A 120 -2.36 15.62 1.35
C LYS A 120 -0.94 16.15 1.57
N ARG A 121 0.01 15.26 1.86
CA ARG A 121 1.42 15.65 2.02
C ARG A 121 1.99 16.26 0.74
N MET A 122 1.72 15.66 -0.40
CA MET A 122 2.23 16.16 -1.69
C MET A 122 1.63 17.52 -2.05
N VAL A 123 0.33 17.70 -1.90
CA VAL A 123 -0.35 18.98 -2.12
C VAL A 123 0.23 20.07 -1.22
N SER A 124 0.40 19.77 0.07
CA SER A 124 0.99 20.72 1.03
C SER A 124 2.42 21.12 0.65
N MET A 125 3.26 20.18 0.23
CA MET A 125 4.63 20.46 -0.20
C MET A 125 4.66 21.38 -1.43
N THR A 126 3.74 21.22 -2.37
CA THR A 126 3.64 22.05 -3.57
C THR A 126 3.23 23.47 -3.24
N ILE A 127 2.24 23.63 -2.36
CA ILE A 127 1.75 24.97 -1.93
C ILE A 127 2.83 25.74 -1.17
N PHE A 128 3.58 25.06 -0.27
CA PHE A 128 4.63 25.72 0.53
C PHE A 128 5.98 25.81 -0.21
N GLY A 129 6.24 24.95 -1.19
CA GLY A 129 7.46 25.00 -2.02
C GLY A 129 7.49 26.16 -3.01
N ASN A 130 6.33 26.62 -3.47
CA ASN A 130 6.23 27.77 -4.39
C ASN A 130 6.28 29.16 -3.69
N LYS A 131 6.47 29.19 -2.38
CA LYS A 131 6.60 30.43 -1.59
C LYS A 131 8.05 30.83 -1.28
N ARG A 132 9.00 30.39 -2.11
CA ARG A 132 10.39 30.87 -2.03
C ARG A 132 10.76 31.69 -3.26
#